data_efce0c50ef1b6c7f2808c4c0f002abbc
#
_entry.id   efce0c50ef1b6c7f2808c4c0f002abbc
#
_cell.length_a   1.000
_cell.length_b   1.000
_cell.length_c   1.000
_cell.angle_alpha   90.00
_cell.angle_beta   90.00
_cell.angle_gamma   90.00
#
_symmetry.space_group_name_H-M   'P 1'
#
loop_
_entity.id
_entity.type
_entity.pdbx_description
1 polymer ?
#
loop_
_entity_poly.entity_id
_entity_poly.type
_entity_poly.pdbx_seq_one_letter_code
_entity_poly.pdbx_strand_id
1 'polypeptide(L)'
;MCPDLKVFDADVVADAKTLSDVADWCDRFTPLVALDPPHGLFLDITGCAHLFGGEAALLQTLVRALARQGFAVSAAIAGTSVCARTLTRQASGTIVTDGGEAAAISRLPVSTLGAGEAITTGLRRAGLKTIGDVASREPHEITARFGARFSTLLAHAQGHCDAPINPRKPLPDYIVEKRFAEPIATDTMIAMTLSRLADTLIASMEKQGKGARRLEAAFFRTDGVVRAIMVETGRPVTQSKVIDRLFRERLDALADPLDPGFGFDMVRLSA
;
A
#
# COMPACT_ATOMS: atom_id res chain seq x y z
N MET A 1 18.08 27.22 17.09
CA MET A 1 17.32 26.60 18.20
C MET A 1 15.88 27.10 18.04
N CYS A 2 14.89 26.19 18.03
CA CYS A 2 13.47 26.58 17.86
C CYS A 2 12.88 26.79 19.27
N PRO A 3 12.56 28.03 19.70
CA PRO A 3 12.15 28.31 21.07
C PRO A 3 10.77 27.72 21.41
N ASP A 4 9.93 27.43 20.41
CA ASP A 4 8.57 26.93 20.60
C ASP A 4 8.45 25.41 20.34
N LEU A 5 9.58 24.70 20.36
CA LEU A 5 9.59 23.25 20.14
C LEU A 5 8.89 22.52 21.29
N LYS A 6 7.75 21.91 20.99
CA LYS A 6 7.07 20.99 21.91
C LYS A 6 7.61 19.59 21.71
N VAL A 7 8.09 18.99 22.76
CA VAL A 7 8.61 17.61 22.76
C VAL A 7 7.60 16.71 23.46
N PHE A 8 7.24 15.60 22.82
CA PHE A 8 6.38 14.57 23.38
C PHE A 8 7.12 13.24 23.31
N ASP A 9 6.81 12.35 24.25
CA ASP A 9 7.30 10.97 24.18
C ASP A 9 6.68 10.25 22.98
N ALA A 10 7.50 9.45 22.29
CA ALA A 10 7.02 8.66 21.15
C ALA A 10 6.16 7.50 21.65
N ASP A 11 4.95 7.35 21.11
CA ASP A 11 4.11 6.17 21.30
C ASP A 11 4.25 5.21 20.12
N VAL A 12 5.23 4.31 20.21
CA VAL A 12 5.56 3.36 19.14
C VAL A 12 4.38 2.44 18.81
N VAL A 13 3.51 2.15 19.79
CA VAL A 13 2.35 1.27 19.58
C VAL A 13 1.27 2.01 18.80
N ALA A 14 0.98 3.25 19.18
CA ALA A 14 0.03 4.10 18.47
C ALA A 14 0.53 4.43 17.05
N ASP A 15 1.84 4.69 16.88
CA ASP A 15 2.46 4.94 15.58
C ASP A 15 2.35 3.73 14.65
N ALA A 16 2.64 2.53 15.17
CA ALA A 16 2.51 1.29 14.40
C ALA A 16 1.05 1.00 14.02
N LYS A 17 0.11 1.29 14.94
CA LYS A 17 -1.32 1.18 14.63
C LYS A 17 -1.73 2.18 13.55
N THR A 18 -1.31 3.42 13.64
CA THR A 18 -1.60 4.46 12.64
C THR A 18 -1.05 4.06 11.26
N LEU A 19 0.18 3.53 11.21
CA LEU A 19 0.75 3.03 9.95
C LEU A 19 -0.08 1.87 9.36
N SER A 20 -0.59 0.97 10.21
CA SER A 20 -1.48 -0.11 9.78
C SER A 20 -2.83 0.42 9.26
N ASP A 21 -3.43 1.40 9.95
CA ASP A 21 -4.69 2.02 9.55
C ASP A 21 -4.54 2.75 8.20
N VAL A 22 -3.42 3.46 7.98
CA VAL A 22 -3.09 4.08 6.69
C VAL A 22 -2.88 3.02 5.60
N ALA A 23 -2.27 1.90 5.94
CA ALA A 23 -2.10 0.80 4.99
C ALA A 23 -3.45 0.16 4.60
N ASP A 24 -4.39 -0.02 5.55
CA ASP A 24 -5.75 -0.46 5.25
C ASP A 24 -6.47 0.51 4.32
N TRP A 25 -6.28 1.81 4.55
CA TRP A 25 -6.84 2.82 3.66
C TRP A 25 -6.19 2.78 2.27
N CYS A 26 -4.89 2.49 2.17
CA CYS A 26 -4.18 2.36 0.89
C CYS A 26 -4.63 1.14 0.07
N ASP A 27 -5.29 0.13 0.68
CA ASP A 27 -5.89 -0.99 -0.04
C ASP A 27 -6.88 -0.53 -1.15
N ARG A 28 -7.36 0.73 -1.09
CA ARG A 28 -8.18 1.34 -2.16
C ARG A 28 -7.46 1.56 -3.49
N PHE A 29 -6.13 1.65 -3.48
CA PHE A 29 -5.31 1.85 -4.67
C PHE A 29 -4.84 0.52 -5.26
N THR A 30 -4.48 -0.41 -4.40
CA THR A 30 -4.05 -1.76 -4.74
C THR A 30 -4.26 -2.68 -3.54
N PRO A 31 -4.62 -3.94 -3.73
CA PRO A 31 -4.69 -4.91 -2.64
C PRO A 31 -3.30 -5.37 -2.15
N LEU A 32 -2.25 -5.05 -2.89
CA LEU A 32 -0.88 -5.43 -2.58
C LEU A 32 -0.16 -4.30 -1.83
N VAL A 33 -0.46 -4.17 -0.54
CA VAL A 33 0.16 -3.18 0.36
C VAL A 33 1.03 -3.89 1.39
N ALA A 34 2.29 -3.46 1.50
CA ALA A 34 3.24 -3.95 2.51
C ALA A 34 3.69 -2.81 3.44
N LEU A 35 3.95 -3.15 4.70
CA LEU A 35 4.53 -2.21 5.66
C LEU A 35 6.05 -2.11 5.46
N ASP A 36 6.59 -0.90 5.56
CA ASP A 36 8.03 -0.59 5.67
C ASP A 36 8.27 0.21 6.97
N PRO A 37 8.22 -0.47 8.12
CA PRO A 37 8.34 0.18 9.41
C PRO A 37 9.67 0.97 9.56
N PRO A 38 9.68 2.02 10.39
CA PRO A 38 8.56 2.49 11.21
C PRO A 38 7.60 3.46 10.52
N HIS A 39 7.88 3.96 9.32
CA HIS A 39 7.17 5.12 8.76
C HIS A 39 6.76 4.96 7.28
N GLY A 40 6.96 3.80 6.67
CA GLY A 40 6.79 3.61 5.23
C GLY A 40 5.76 2.55 4.87
N LEU A 41 5.30 2.66 3.63
CA LEU A 41 4.46 1.67 2.96
C LEU A 41 5.01 1.41 1.55
N PHE A 42 4.88 0.17 1.10
CA PHE A 42 5.03 -0.19 -0.30
C PHE A 42 3.66 -0.56 -0.87
N LEU A 43 3.38 -0.06 -2.05
CA LEU A 43 2.20 -0.38 -2.83
C LEU A 43 2.66 -0.95 -4.17
N ASP A 44 2.35 -2.21 -4.44
CA ASP A 44 2.52 -2.74 -5.80
C ASP A 44 1.30 -2.32 -6.62
N ILE A 45 1.53 -1.40 -7.54
CA ILE A 45 0.51 -0.82 -8.41
C ILE A 45 0.45 -1.45 -9.79
N THR A 46 1.17 -2.56 -9.99
CA THR A 46 1.17 -3.32 -11.24
C THR A 46 -0.26 -3.68 -11.63
N GLY A 47 -0.66 -3.28 -12.83
CA GLY A 47 -2.02 -3.50 -13.32
C GLY A 47 -3.12 -2.61 -12.71
N CYS A 48 -2.81 -1.72 -11.75
CA CYS A 48 -3.81 -0.87 -11.09
C CYS A 48 -3.79 0.59 -11.58
N ALA A 49 -2.66 1.10 -12.07
CA ALA A 49 -2.48 2.51 -12.41
C ALA A 49 -3.49 3.03 -13.45
N HIS A 50 -3.90 2.20 -14.41
CA HIS A 50 -4.86 2.57 -15.45
C HIS A 50 -6.25 2.95 -14.89
N LEU A 51 -6.64 2.39 -13.72
CA LEU A 51 -7.91 2.69 -13.05
C LEU A 51 -7.97 4.14 -12.52
N PHE A 52 -6.82 4.79 -12.41
CA PHE A 52 -6.66 6.15 -11.89
C PHE A 52 -6.28 7.16 -12.99
N GLY A 53 -6.16 6.72 -14.24
CA GLY A 53 -5.67 7.57 -15.34
C GLY A 53 -4.15 7.58 -15.48
N GLY A 54 -3.48 6.54 -14.98
CA GLY A 54 -2.03 6.34 -15.05
C GLY A 54 -1.31 6.62 -13.73
N GLU A 55 -0.01 6.31 -13.71
CA GLU A 55 0.84 6.40 -12.51
C GLU A 55 0.89 7.80 -11.90
N ALA A 56 1.02 8.83 -12.75
CA ALA A 56 1.08 10.21 -12.29
C ALA A 56 -0.22 10.65 -11.59
N ALA A 57 -1.37 10.28 -12.15
CA ALA A 57 -2.66 10.59 -11.58
C ALA A 57 -2.91 9.79 -10.29
N LEU A 58 -2.49 8.52 -10.24
CA LEU A 58 -2.55 7.69 -9.04
C LEU A 58 -1.71 8.31 -7.93
N LEU A 59 -0.44 8.64 -8.20
CA LEU A 59 0.48 9.24 -7.24
C LEU A 59 -0.06 10.56 -6.67
N GLN A 60 -0.55 11.44 -7.54
CA GLN A 60 -1.18 12.70 -7.13
C GLN A 60 -2.40 12.48 -6.26
N THR A 61 -3.27 11.53 -6.64
CA THR A 61 -4.49 11.22 -5.89
C THR A 61 -4.16 10.71 -4.50
N LEU A 62 -3.20 9.79 -4.38
CA LEU A 62 -2.73 9.23 -3.12
C LEU A 62 -2.16 10.33 -2.20
N VAL A 63 -1.21 11.12 -2.70
CA VAL A 63 -0.55 12.18 -1.90
C VAL A 63 -1.56 13.23 -1.43
N ARG A 64 -2.44 13.70 -2.33
CA ARG A 64 -3.48 14.68 -1.97
C ARG A 64 -4.46 14.15 -0.95
N ALA A 65 -4.88 12.90 -1.08
CA ALA A 65 -5.84 12.31 -0.16
C ALA A 65 -5.24 12.10 1.23
N LEU A 66 -3.99 11.65 1.35
CA LEU A 66 -3.27 11.56 2.62
C LEU A 66 -3.02 12.95 3.24
N ALA A 67 -2.69 13.95 2.43
CA ALA A 67 -2.53 15.33 2.92
C ALA A 67 -3.83 15.89 3.51
N ARG A 68 -4.99 15.57 2.93
CA ARG A 68 -6.31 15.95 3.50
C ARG A 68 -6.59 15.30 4.85
N GLN A 69 -6.01 14.14 5.11
CA GLN A 69 -6.09 13.45 6.38
C GLN A 69 -5.03 13.93 7.40
N GLY A 70 -4.22 14.93 7.02
CA GLY A 70 -3.20 15.51 7.90
C GLY A 70 -1.82 14.86 7.81
N PHE A 71 -1.61 13.89 6.90
CA PHE A 71 -0.32 13.24 6.73
C PHE A 71 0.57 13.99 5.74
N ALA A 72 1.78 14.36 6.16
CA ALA A 72 2.82 14.81 5.26
C ALA A 72 3.57 13.60 4.71
N VAL A 73 3.40 13.30 3.43
CA VAL A 73 3.97 12.11 2.80
C VAL A 73 4.93 12.46 1.67
N SER A 74 5.98 11.68 1.55
CA SER A 74 6.85 11.64 0.37
C SER A 74 6.60 10.33 -0.37
N ALA A 75 6.30 10.40 -1.66
CA ALA A 75 5.99 9.22 -2.46
C ALA A 75 6.75 9.26 -3.79
N ALA A 76 7.11 8.09 -4.30
CA ALA A 76 7.77 7.90 -5.58
C ALA A 76 7.33 6.57 -6.21
N ILE A 77 7.41 6.48 -7.55
CA ILE A 77 7.16 5.26 -8.30
C ILE A 77 8.45 4.85 -9.03
N ALA A 78 8.79 3.56 -8.94
CA ALA A 78 9.91 2.96 -9.65
C ALA A 78 9.65 1.47 -9.84
N GLY A 79 10.40 0.82 -10.72
CA GLY A 79 10.28 -0.61 -11.00
C GLY A 79 10.65 -1.52 -9.83
N THR A 80 11.40 -1.01 -8.82
CA THR A 80 11.72 -1.76 -7.60
C THR A 80 11.35 -0.98 -6.33
N SER A 81 10.96 -1.71 -5.29
CA SER A 81 10.62 -1.13 -3.98
C SER A 81 11.80 -0.37 -3.35
N VAL A 82 13.02 -0.88 -3.54
CA VAL A 82 14.24 -0.25 -3.00
C VAL A 82 14.56 1.06 -3.72
N CYS A 83 14.39 1.13 -5.05
CA CYS A 83 14.53 2.36 -5.81
C CYS A 83 13.51 3.39 -5.37
N ALA A 84 12.23 3.02 -5.34
CA ALA A 84 11.15 3.91 -4.91
C ALA A 84 11.41 4.50 -3.51
N ARG A 85 11.78 3.66 -2.53
CA ARG A 85 12.15 4.12 -1.18
C ARG A 85 13.36 5.04 -1.15
N THR A 86 14.37 4.77 -1.99
CA THR A 86 15.57 5.61 -2.09
C THR A 86 15.21 7.01 -2.58
N LEU A 87 14.32 7.11 -3.56
CA LEU A 87 13.83 8.37 -4.12
C LEU A 87 13.02 9.19 -3.11
N THR A 88 12.15 8.55 -2.32
CA THR A 88 11.30 9.26 -1.33
C THR A 88 12.11 9.98 -0.26
N ARG A 89 13.35 9.54 0.01
CA ARG A 89 14.23 10.19 0.99
C ARG A 89 14.86 11.49 0.50
N GLN A 90 14.77 11.80 -0.79
CA GLN A 90 15.37 12.99 -1.38
C GLN A 90 14.32 13.91 -2.03
N ALA A 91 13.36 13.35 -2.75
CA ALA A 91 12.36 14.12 -3.48
C ALA A 91 11.03 13.36 -3.54
N SER A 92 9.93 14.06 -3.31
CA SER A 92 8.57 13.53 -3.50
C SER A 92 8.09 13.76 -4.93
N GLY A 93 7.24 12.86 -5.42
CA GLY A 93 6.59 13.01 -6.73
C GLY A 93 7.40 12.46 -7.91
N THR A 94 8.53 11.80 -7.66
CA THR A 94 9.36 11.21 -8.71
C THR A 94 8.73 9.93 -9.25
N ILE A 95 8.64 9.83 -10.57
CA ILE A 95 8.24 8.61 -11.29
C ILE A 95 9.39 8.22 -12.20
N VAL A 96 9.85 6.99 -12.05
CA VAL A 96 10.94 6.42 -12.84
C VAL A 96 10.36 5.33 -13.72
N THR A 97 10.58 5.43 -15.03
CA THR A 97 10.22 4.40 -15.98
C THR A 97 11.15 3.20 -15.85
N ASP A 98 10.64 2.01 -16.18
CA ASP A 98 11.41 0.77 -16.15
C ASP A 98 12.76 0.91 -16.86
N GLY A 99 13.84 0.47 -16.20
CA GLY A 99 15.21 0.58 -16.68
C GLY A 99 15.87 1.95 -16.46
N GLY A 100 15.15 2.93 -15.88
CA GLY A 100 15.66 4.26 -15.54
C GLY A 100 16.21 4.38 -14.12
N GLU A 101 16.10 3.34 -13.30
CA GLU A 101 16.37 3.35 -11.86
C GLU A 101 17.81 3.78 -11.53
N ALA A 102 18.79 3.14 -12.17
CA ALA A 102 20.20 3.44 -11.95
C ALA A 102 20.55 4.91 -12.23
N ALA A 103 20.00 5.46 -13.31
CA ALA A 103 20.21 6.86 -13.68
C ALA A 103 19.52 7.81 -12.68
N ALA A 104 18.30 7.50 -12.28
CA ALA A 104 17.49 8.32 -11.36
C ALA A 104 18.14 8.48 -9.99
N ILE A 105 18.79 7.41 -9.46
CA ILE A 105 19.40 7.46 -8.13
C ILE A 105 20.90 7.78 -8.13
N SER A 106 21.57 7.81 -9.28
CA SER A 106 23.04 7.90 -9.38
C SER A 106 23.62 9.07 -8.61
N ARG A 107 22.98 10.25 -8.64
CA ARG A 107 23.42 11.47 -7.97
C ARG A 107 23.02 11.56 -6.51
N LEU A 108 22.20 10.64 -6.02
CA LEU A 108 21.72 10.67 -4.64
C LEU A 108 22.83 10.28 -3.67
N PRO A 109 22.85 10.85 -2.46
CA PRO A 109 23.80 10.46 -1.42
C PRO A 109 23.65 8.99 -1.03
N VAL A 110 24.75 8.29 -0.74
CA VAL A 110 24.72 6.88 -0.30
C VAL A 110 23.86 6.64 0.94
N SER A 111 23.65 7.66 1.77
CA SER A 111 22.77 7.57 2.95
C SER A 111 21.31 7.31 2.60
N THR A 112 20.85 7.66 1.39
CA THR A 112 19.48 7.43 0.94
C THR A 112 19.16 5.95 0.70
N LEU A 113 20.18 5.10 0.48
CA LEU A 113 19.99 3.64 0.37
C LEU A 113 19.49 2.99 1.66
N GLY A 114 19.77 3.61 2.82
CA GLY A 114 19.38 3.01 4.11
C GLY A 114 20.16 1.76 4.48
N ALA A 115 21.42 1.67 4.05
CA ALA A 115 22.30 0.53 4.32
C ALA A 115 22.79 0.42 5.77
N GLY A 116 22.36 1.34 6.64
CA GLY A 116 22.83 1.46 8.01
C GLY A 116 24.05 2.40 8.13
N GLU A 117 24.23 2.93 9.34
CA GLU A 117 25.23 3.99 9.59
C GLU A 117 26.66 3.51 9.39
N ALA A 118 26.96 2.29 9.81
CA ALA A 118 28.31 1.71 9.69
C ALA A 118 28.76 1.62 8.21
N ILE A 119 27.89 1.12 7.33
CA ILE A 119 28.17 1.02 5.88
C ILE A 119 28.24 2.42 5.26
N THR A 120 27.30 3.28 5.57
CA THR A 120 27.26 4.66 5.06
C THR A 120 28.53 5.44 5.43
N THR A 121 28.98 5.32 6.68
CA THR A 121 30.21 5.95 7.16
C THR A 121 31.44 5.33 6.49
N GLY A 122 31.48 4.01 6.32
CA GLY A 122 32.54 3.30 5.60
C GLY A 122 32.68 3.76 4.15
N LEU A 123 31.55 3.90 3.44
CA LEU A 123 31.50 4.42 2.07
C LEU A 123 32.05 5.86 1.99
N ARG A 124 31.56 6.75 2.88
CA ARG A 124 32.01 8.16 2.92
C ARG A 124 33.50 8.28 3.21
N ARG A 125 34.05 7.47 4.13
CA ARG A 125 35.50 7.41 4.41
C ARG A 125 36.30 6.91 3.21
N ALA A 126 35.69 6.07 2.36
CA ALA A 126 36.32 5.62 1.11
C ALA A 126 36.17 6.64 -0.05
N GLY A 127 35.57 7.82 0.22
CA GLY A 127 35.34 8.84 -0.79
C GLY A 127 34.10 8.60 -1.67
N LEU A 128 33.34 7.53 -1.41
CA LEU A 128 32.14 7.17 -2.15
C LEU A 128 30.95 7.88 -1.53
N LYS A 129 30.56 9.04 -2.10
CA LYS A 129 29.56 9.94 -1.52
C LYS A 129 28.18 9.75 -2.14
N THR A 130 28.14 9.39 -3.42
CA THR A 130 26.91 9.17 -4.19
C THR A 130 26.73 7.69 -4.51
N ILE A 131 25.50 7.32 -4.87
CA ILE A 131 25.19 5.95 -5.31
C ILE A 131 25.94 5.65 -6.60
N GLY A 132 26.11 6.63 -7.51
CA GLY A 132 26.87 6.49 -8.72
C GLY A 132 28.38 6.26 -8.47
N ASP A 133 28.98 6.88 -7.45
CA ASP A 133 30.36 6.59 -7.06
C ASP A 133 30.55 5.14 -6.66
N VAL A 134 29.57 4.55 -5.96
CA VAL A 134 29.58 3.14 -5.57
C VAL A 134 29.36 2.23 -6.78
N ALA A 135 28.37 2.58 -7.61
CA ALA A 135 28.01 1.81 -8.79
C ALA A 135 29.12 1.75 -9.85
N SER A 136 30.02 2.74 -9.86
CA SER A 136 31.18 2.76 -10.76
C SER A 136 32.33 1.85 -10.36
N ARG A 137 32.24 1.19 -9.17
CA ARG A 137 33.25 0.25 -8.67
C ARG A 137 32.93 -1.17 -9.11
N GLU A 138 33.98 -1.97 -9.14
CA GLU A 138 33.80 -3.39 -9.44
C GLU A 138 32.94 -4.09 -8.38
N PRO A 139 31.90 -4.85 -8.75
CA PRO A 139 30.98 -5.45 -7.80
C PRO A 139 31.65 -6.35 -6.76
N HIS A 140 32.74 -7.02 -7.13
CA HIS A 140 33.46 -7.89 -6.21
C HIS A 140 34.19 -7.10 -5.11
N GLU A 141 34.72 -5.89 -5.40
CA GLU A 141 35.37 -5.02 -4.43
C GLU A 141 34.34 -4.51 -3.39
N ILE A 142 33.17 -4.11 -3.90
CA ILE A 142 32.07 -3.67 -3.05
C ILE A 142 31.61 -4.82 -2.14
N THR A 143 31.45 -6.01 -2.70
CA THR A 143 31.01 -7.19 -1.95
C THR A 143 32.05 -7.58 -0.88
N ALA A 144 33.35 -7.60 -1.24
CA ALA A 144 34.39 -7.95 -0.31
C ALA A 144 34.49 -6.97 0.88
N ARG A 145 34.26 -5.67 0.65
CA ARG A 145 34.40 -4.63 1.67
C ARG A 145 33.17 -4.35 2.49
N PHE A 146 31.99 -4.38 1.88
CA PHE A 146 30.71 -3.98 2.50
C PHE A 146 29.72 -5.14 2.65
N GLY A 147 30.06 -6.31 2.15
CA GLY A 147 29.28 -7.54 2.26
C GLY A 147 28.24 -7.73 1.16
N ALA A 148 27.85 -8.99 0.95
CA ALA A 148 26.88 -9.37 -0.08
C ALA A 148 25.50 -8.70 0.09
N ARG A 149 25.07 -8.51 1.33
CA ARG A 149 23.80 -7.86 1.67
C ARG A 149 23.71 -6.42 1.13
N PHE A 150 24.81 -5.68 1.20
CA PHE A 150 24.87 -4.32 0.64
C PHE A 150 24.88 -4.36 -0.89
N SER A 151 25.62 -5.28 -1.50
CA SER A 151 25.65 -5.44 -2.97
C SER A 151 24.27 -5.81 -3.51
N THR A 152 23.53 -6.67 -2.83
CA THR A 152 22.14 -7.00 -3.19
C THR A 152 21.22 -5.76 -3.05
N LEU A 153 21.34 -5.01 -1.98
CA LEU A 153 20.59 -3.76 -1.79
C LEU A 153 20.85 -2.76 -2.93
N LEU A 154 22.12 -2.61 -3.32
CA LEU A 154 22.50 -1.73 -4.43
C LEU A 154 21.92 -2.22 -5.76
N ALA A 155 22.00 -3.51 -6.05
CA ALA A 155 21.44 -4.11 -7.25
C ALA A 155 19.91 -3.91 -7.35
N HIS A 156 19.19 -4.09 -6.23
CA HIS A 156 17.75 -3.80 -6.16
C HIS A 156 17.47 -2.30 -6.38
N ALA A 157 18.26 -1.42 -5.77
CA ALA A 157 18.10 0.02 -5.96
C ALA A 157 18.31 0.47 -7.41
N GLN A 158 19.19 -0.22 -8.13
CA GLN A 158 19.51 0.07 -9.53
C GLN A 158 18.56 -0.61 -10.55
N GLY A 159 17.60 -1.41 -10.09
CA GLY A 159 16.69 -2.14 -10.97
C GLY A 159 17.30 -3.39 -11.63
N HIS A 160 18.51 -3.82 -11.23
CA HIS A 160 19.16 -5.01 -11.81
C HIS A 160 18.51 -6.32 -11.36
N CYS A 161 17.83 -6.32 -10.24
CA CYS A 161 16.99 -7.39 -9.75
C CYS A 161 15.87 -6.81 -8.91
N ASP A 162 14.76 -7.52 -8.84
CA ASP A 162 13.61 -7.14 -8.03
C ASP A 162 13.34 -8.20 -6.97
N ALA A 163 12.74 -7.75 -5.88
CA ALA A 163 12.17 -8.62 -4.86
C ALA A 163 10.72 -8.20 -4.66
N PRO A 164 9.77 -9.12 -4.85
CA PRO A 164 8.37 -8.82 -4.58
C PRO A 164 8.21 -8.26 -3.17
N ILE A 165 7.32 -7.27 -3.02
CA ILE A 165 6.93 -6.83 -1.68
C ILE A 165 6.23 -7.99 -0.96
N ASN A 166 6.25 -7.96 0.38
CA ASN A 166 5.51 -8.94 1.19
C ASN A 166 4.20 -8.30 1.65
N PRO A 167 3.08 -8.50 0.94
CA PRO A 167 1.81 -7.87 1.27
C PRO A 167 1.31 -8.29 2.66
N ARG A 168 0.68 -7.36 3.37
CA ARG A 168 0.09 -7.61 4.70
C ARG A 168 -1.01 -8.66 4.68
N LYS A 169 -1.75 -8.71 3.58
CA LYS A 169 -2.86 -9.61 3.35
C LYS A 169 -2.61 -10.40 2.08
N PRO A 170 -2.96 -11.68 2.04
CA PRO A 170 -2.95 -12.43 0.80
C PRO A 170 -3.92 -11.77 -0.19
N LEU A 171 -3.56 -11.77 -1.46
CA LEU A 171 -4.45 -11.30 -2.51
C LEU A 171 -5.68 -12.22 -2.58
N PRO A 172 -6.89 -11.71 -2.40
CA PRO A 172 -8.09 -12.49 -2.61
C PRO A 172 -8.22 -12.96 -4.07
N ASP A 173 -8.70 -14.18 -4.26
CA ASP A 173 -8.90 -14.73 -5.62
C ASP A 173 -9.93 -13.92 -6.42
N TYR A 174 -10.91 -13.35 -5.75
CA TYR A 174 -12.02 -12.59 -6.34
C TYR A 174 -12.23 -11.29 -5.58
N ILE A 175 -12.23 -10.18 -6.32
CA ILE A 175 -12.46 -8.83 -5.79
C ILE A 175 -13.43 -8.11 -6.72
N VAL A 176 -14.43 -7.48 -6.12
CA VAL A 176 -15.31 -6.52 -6.79
C VAL A 176 -15.46 -5.29 -5.92
N GLU A 177 -15.51 -4.10 -6.54
CA GLU A 177 -15.63 -2.86 -5.79
C GLU A 177 -16.58 -1.86 -6.47
N LYS A 178 -17.12 -0.97 -5.67
CA LYS A 178 -17.92 0.17 -6.13
C LYS A 178 -17.40 1.45 -5.49
N ARG A 179 -17.02 2.40 -6.33
CA ARG A 179 -16.64 3.76 -5.93
C ARG A 179 -17.82 4.69 -6.15
N PHE A 180 -17.95 5.69 -5.30
CA PHE A 180 -19.05 6.65 -5.31
C PHE A 180 -18.46 8.05 -5.51
N ALA A 181 -19.10 8.82 -6.42
CA ALA A 181 -18.77 10.23 -6.59
C ALA A 181 -19.27 11.05 -5.38
N GLU A 182 -20.45 10.66 -4.85
CA GLU A 182 -21.01 11.16 -3.60
C GLU A 182 -21.01 10.02 -2.57
N PRO A 183 -20.42 10.21 -1.39
CA PRO A 183 -20.33 9.17 -0.35
C PRO A 183 -21.71 8.69 0.09
N ILE A 184 -21.86 7.39 0.31
CA ILE A 184 -23.09 6.79 0.81
C ILE A 184 -23.05 6.66 2.33
N ALA A 185 -24.18 6.89 3.00
CA ALA A 185 -24.26 6.87 4.46
C ALA A 185 -25.47 6.11 5.01
N THR A 186 -26.42 5.71 4.17
CA THR A 186 -27.65 5.05 4.64
C THR A 186 -27.55 3.54 4.53
N ASP A 187 -28.13 2.83 5.50
CA ASP A 187 -28.17 1.36 5.53
C ASP A 187 -28.78 0.77 4.26
N THR A 188 -29.81 1.44 3.72
CA THR A 188 -30.45 1.03 2.46
C THR A 188 -29.45 1.07 1.30
N MET A 189 -28.67 2.14 1.15
CA MET A 189 -27.67 2.25 0.08
C MET A 189 -26.53 1.25 0.27
N ILE A 190 -26.12 1.03 1.51
CA ILE A 190 -25.10 0.03 1.86
C ILE A 190 -25.58 -1.37 1.47
N ALA A 191 -26.80 -1.76 1.89
CA ALA A 191 -27.38 -3.05 1.57
C ALA A 191 -27.54 -3.27 0.05
N MET A 192 -28.06 -2.26 -0.67
CA MET A 192 -28.17 -2.32 -2.13
C MET A 192 -26.83 -2.46 -2.83
N THR A 193 -25.80 -1.80 -2.29
CA THR A 193 -24.45 -1.89 -2.84
C THR A 193 -23.87 -3.28 -2.65
N LEU A 194 -23.98 -3.83 -1.44
CA LEU A 194 -23.51 -5.19 -1.14
C LEU A 194 -24.22 -6.23 -2.02
N SER A 195 -25.53 -6.09 -2.22
CA SER A 195 -26.29 -6.99 -3.09
C SER A 195 -25.76 -6.99 -4.52
N ARG A 196 -25.53 -5.81 -5.11
CA ARG A 196 -24.97 -5.69 -6.46
C ARG A 196 -23.54 -6.25 -6.56
N LEU A 197 -22.73 -6.01 -5.56
CA LEU A 197 -21.37 -6.56 -5.50
C LEU A 197 -21.42 -8.10 -5.37
N ALA A 198 -22.34 -8.64 -4.56
CA ALA A 198 -22.53 -10.07 -4.41
C ALA A 198 -22.95 -10.73 -5.73
N ASP A 199 -23.86 -10.12 -6.48
CA ASP A 199 -24.26 -10.60 -7.81
C ASP A 199 -23.05 -10.65 -8.77
N THR A 200 -22.26 -9.57 -8.80
CA THR A 200 -21.08 -9.49 -9.67
C THR A 200 -20.02 -10.51 -9.27
N LEU A 201 -19.75 -10.66 -7.98
CA LEU A 201 -18.76 -11.60 -7.43
C LEU A 201 -19.15 -13.04 -7.77
N ILE A 202 -20.38 -13.43 -7.48
CA ILE A 202 -20.89 -14.79 -7.76
C ILE A 202 -20.85 -15.08 -9.25
N ALA A 203 -21.29 -14.15 -10.10
CA ALA A 203 -21.22 -14.34 -11.54
C ALA A 203 -19.80 -14.57 -12.07
N SER A 204 -18.81 -13.93 -11.42
CA SER A 204 -17.39 -14.16 -11.73
C SER A 204 -16.92 -15.55 -11.30
N MET A 205 -17.34 -15.99 -10.11
CA MET A 205 -16.95 -17.29 -9.54
C MET A 205 -17.62 -18.46 -10.25
N GLU A 206 -18.89 -18.32 -10.65
CA GLU A 206 -19.65 -19.33 -11.40
C GLU A 206 -19.00 -19.69 -12.72
N LYS A 207 -18.44 -18.70 -13.44
CA LYS A 207 -17.69 -18.94 -14.68
C LYS A 207 -16.53 -19.91 -14.52
N GLN A 208 -16.03 -20.07 -13.29
CA GLN A 208 -14.93 -20.95 -12.94
C GLN A 208 -15.37 -22.16 -12.10
N GLY A 209 -16.68 -22.35 -11.92
CA GLY A 209 -17.25 -23.45 -11.14
C GLY A 209 -16.91 -23.37 -9.64
N LYS A 210 -16.65 -22.16 -9.11
CA LYS A 210 -16.26 -21.94 -7.70
C LYS A 210 -17.40 -21.33 -6.88
N GLY A 211 -17.32 -21.49 -5.56
CA GLY A 211 -18.20 -20.86 -4.58
C GLY A 211 -17.40 -20.31 -3.40
N ALA A 212 -17.90 -19.24 -2.77
CA ALA A 212 -17.25 -18.55 -1.67
C ALA A 212 -17.46 -19.28 -0.33
N ARG A 213 -16.40 -19.45 0.45
CA ARG A 213 -16.47 -19.93 1.85
C ARG A 213 -16.12 -18.84 2.86
N ARG A 214 -15.31 -17.87 2.44
CA ARG A 214 -14.92 -16.71 3.22
C ARG A 214 -15.17 -15.48 2.35
N LEU A 215 -15.87 -14.50 2.91
CA LEU A 215 -16.16 -13.24 2.23
C LEU A 215 -15.81 -12.09 3.17
N GLU A 216 -15.20 -11.05 2.62
CA GLU A 216 -14.92 -9.82 3.35
C GLU A 216 -15.56 -8.63 2.61
N ALA A 217 -16.36 -7.86 3.32
CA ALA A 217 -16.86 -6.57 2.86
C ALA A 217 -16.04 -5.46 3.57
N ALA A 218 -15.31 -4.67 2.79
CA ALA A 218 -14.54 -3.54 3.28
C ALA A 218 -15.23 -2.23 2.86
N PHE A 219 -15.46 -1.35 3.85
CA PHE A 219 -16.11 -0.05 3.72
C PHE A 219 -15.08 1.04 3.97
N PHE A 220 -14.78 1.83 2.96
CA PHE A 220 -13.79 2.90 3.01
C PHE A 220 -14.49 4.23 3.23
N ARG A 221 -14.24 4.85 4.38
CA ARG A 221 -14.80 6.16 4.71
C ARG A 221 -13.95 7.28 4.09
N THR A 222 -14.59 8.42 3.89
CA THR A 222 -13.94 9.61 3.34
C THR A 222 -12.87 10.20 4.26
N ASP A 223 -12.94 9.95 5.57
CA ASP A 223 -11.98 10.39 6.59
C ASP A 223 -10.82 9.40 6.82
N GLY A 224 -10.72 8.35 6.00
CA GLY A 224 -9.61 7.40 6.04
C GLY A 224 -9.86 6.15 6.89
N VAL A 225 -10.96 6.08 7.62
CA VAL A 225 -11.31 4.87 8.39
C VAL A 225 -11.78 3.77 7.43
N VAL A 226 -11.27 2.56 7.63
CA VAL A 226 -11.73 1.36 6.92
C VAL A 226 -12.37 0.41 7.93
N ARG A 227 -13.59 -0.05 7.62
CA ARG A 227 -14.30 -1.06 8.38
C ARG A 227 -14.43 -2.32 7.54
N ALA A 228 -13.87 -3.43 8.01
CA ALA A 228 -13.98 -4.72 7.36
C ALA A 228 -14.91 -5.65 8.14
N ILE A 229 -15.84 -6.29 7.42
CA ILE A 229 -16.78 -7.25 7.98
C ILE A 229 -16.58 -8.57 7.25
N MET A 230 -16.31 -9.61 8.02
CA MET A 230 -16.05 -10.95 7.50
C MET A 230 -17.21 -11.88 7.82
N VAL A 231 -17.57 -12.70 6.84
CA VAL A 231 -18.49 -13.83 6.99
C VAL A 231 -17.83 -15.11 6.48
N GLU A 232 -18.02 -16.20 7.22
CA GLU A 232 -17.52 -17.52 6.85
C GLU A 232 -18.67 -18.52 6.82
N THR A 233 -18.60 -19.48 5.90
CA THR A 233 -19.62 -20.49 5.73
C THR A 233 -19.03 -21.90 5.74
N GLY A 234 -19.76 -22.85 6.28
CA GLY A 234 -19.33 -24.24 6.33
C GLY A 234 -19.27 -24.93 4.95
N ARG A 235 -20.03 -24.39 3.96
CA ARG A 235 -20.09 -24.90 2.59
C ARG A 235 -19.92 -23.74 1.61
N PRO A 236 -19.35 -23.99 0.41
CA PRO A 236 -19.24 -22.96 -0.61
C PRO A 236 -20.61 -22.37 -0.97
N VAL A 237 -20.72 -21.04 -0.97
CA VAL A 237 -21.91 -20.30 -1.39
C VAL A 237 -21.78 -19.94 -2.86
N THR A 238 -22.83 -20.22 -3.63
CA THR A 238 -22.91 -19.95 -5.08
C THR A 238 -24.10 -19.05 -5.44
N GLN A 239 -24.82 -18.54 -4.44
CA GLN A 239 -26.00 -17.69 -4.65
C GLN A 239 -25.82 -16.35 -3.92
N SER A 240 -25.94 -15.25 -4.63
CA SER A 240 -25.81 -13.89 -4.08
C SER A 240 -26.82 -13.61 -2.96
N LYS A 241 -28.04 -14.12 -3.04
CA LYS A 241 -29.06 -13.96 -1.99
C LYS A 241 -28.63 -14.53 -0.64
N VAL A 242 -27.82 -15.57 -0.64
CA VAL A 242 -27.27 -16.13 0.61
C VAL A 242 -26.23 -15.18 1.20
N ILE A 243 -25.38 -14.59 0.35
CA ILE A 243 -24.39 -13.58 0.75
C ILE A 243 -25.10 -12.35 1.33
N ASP A 244 -26.15 -11.85 0.67
CA ASP A 244 -26.96 -10.72 1.16
C ASP A 244 -27.52 -10.98 2.56
N ARG A 245 -28.09 -12.18 2.78
CA ARG A 245 -28.63 -12.55 4.09
C ARG A 245 -27.51 -12.60 5.14
N LEU A 246 -26.36 -13.22 4.84
CA LEU A 246 -25.25 -13.36 5.77
C LEU A 246 -24.70 -11.99 6.19
N PHE A 247 -24.51 -11.07 5.24
CA PHE A 247 -24.03 -9.73 5.58
C PHE A 247 -25.07 -8.92 6.35
N ARG A 248 -26.36 -9.07 6.03
CA ARG A 248 -27.43 -8.41 6.80
C ARG A 248 -27.43 -8.90 8.25
N GLU A 249 -27.48 -10.23 8.46
CA GLU A 249 -27.43 -10.81 9.79
C GLU A 249 -26.16 -10.40 10.56
N ARG A 250 -25.02 -10.31 9.85
CA ARG A 250 -23.76 -9.88 10.46
C ARG A 250 -23.73 -8.43 10.82
N LEU A 251 -24.27 -7.55 9.95
CA LEU A 251 -24.39 -6.12 10.21
C LEU A 251 -25.32 -5.84 11.39
N ASP A 252 -26.49 -6.52 11.45
CA ASP A 252 -27.46 -6.37 12.54
C ASP A 252 -26.89 -6.89 13.89
N ALA A 253 -25.95 -7.82 13.86
CA ALA A 253 -25.32 -8.41 15.04
C ALA A 253 -24.06 -7.67 15.50
N LEU A 254 -23.65 -6.57 14.86
CA LEU A 254 -22.51 -5.80 15.31
C LEU A 254 -22.81 -5.12 16.66
N ALA A 255 -21.91 -5.33 17.63
CA ALA A 255 -21.99 -4.63 18.91
C ALA A 255 -21.74 -3.12 18.78
N ASP A 256 -20.92 -2.73 17.79
CA ASP A 256 -20.66 -1.35 17.36
C ASP A 256 -21.21 -1.21 15.94
N PRO A 257 -22.32 -0.51 15.74
CA PRO A 257 -22.92 -0.35 14.42
C PRO A 257 -21.94 0.20 13.39
N LEU A 258 -22.15 -0.13 12.13
CA LEU A 258 -21.36 0.40 11.04
C LEU A 258 -21.57 1.91 10.93
N ASP A 259 -20.71 2.68 11.60
CA ASP A 259 -20.75 4.15 11.56
C ASP A 259 -20.22 4.67 10.22
N PRO A 260 -21.07 5.28 9.39
CA PRO A 260 -20.65 5.83 8.10
C PRO A 260 -19.84 7.12 8.25
N GLY A 261 -19.85 7.80 9.39
CA GLY A 261 -19.25 9.10 9.56
C GLY A 261 -19.72 10.10 8.50
N PHE A 262 -18.79 10.64 7.70
CA PHE A 262 -19.09 11.50 6.54
C PHE A 262 -19.46 10.71 5.26
N GLY A 263 -19.65 9.42 5.37
CA GLY A 263 -20.03 8.51 4.28
C GLY A 263 -18.88 7.64 3.77
N PHE A 264 -19.26 6.54 3.12
CA PHE A 264 -18.35 5.64 2.43
C PHE A 264 -18.23 6.06 0.96
N ASP A 265 -17.02 6.30 0.49
CA ASP A 265 -16.69 6.63 -0.90
C ASP A 265 -16.31 5.40 -1.74
N MET A 266 -16.09 4.25 -1.07
CA MET A 266 -15.87 2.97 -1.72
C MET A 266 -16.35 1.82 -0.84
N VAL A 267 -16.93 0.80 -1.47
CA VAL A 267 -17.23 -0.51 -0.87
C VAL A 267 -16.60 -1.59 -1.74
N ARG A 268 -15.90 -2.52 -1.11
CA ARG A 268 -15.26 -3.68 -1.74
C ARG A 268 -15.82 -4.96 -1.15
N LEU A 269 -16.08 -5.95 -1.99
CA LEU A 269 -16.42 -7.32 -1.60
C LEU A 269 -15.38 -8.27 -2.20
N SER A 270 -14.80 -9.15 -1.38
CA SER A 270 -13.79 -10.12 -1.78
C SER A 270 -14.10 -11.52 -1.25
N ALA A 271 -13.55 -12.56 -1.92
CA ALA A 271 -13.69 -13.96 -1.56
C ALA A 271 -12.41 -14.75 -1.84
#